data_c9944aece05e5ea44bf5fe30ddc5c5bd
#
_entry.id   c9944aece05e5ea44bf5fe30ddc5c5bd
#
_cell.length_a   1.000
_cell.length_b   1.000
_cell.length_c   1.000
_cell.angle_alpha   90.00
_cell.angle_beta   90.00
_cell.angle_gamma   90.00
#
_symmetry.space_group_name_H-M   'P 1'
#
loop_
_entity.id
_entity.type
_entity.pdbx_description
1 polymer ?
#
loop_
_entity_poly.entity_id
_entity_poly.type
_entity_poly.pdbx_seq_one_letter_code
_entity_poly.pdbx_strand_id
1 'polypeptide(L)'
;MGAKPALIVVDVVNGFTDPDCALGTACPEVVSANKALLDEFRRQNLPIFFTSVVYHNKEQASVFRQKLPALECLKPDSHWVKVDPLLERRESEPLIEKQWASSFFATDLADQLAGCGADSLVVTGLTTSGCVRATAVDGLQHNYPVLIPREACGDRDLAVHEASLYDLDAKYADVISLSDLLVRLCSLGYGESTKQ
;
A
#
# COMPACT_ATOMS: atom_id res chain seq x y z
N MET A 1 4.60 -16.17 -2.16
CA MET A 1 5.47 -15.18 -1.48
C MET A 1 6.90 -15.69 -1.53
N GLY A 2 7.82 -14.84 -1.93
CA GLY A 2 9.25 -15.17 -2.00
C GLY A 2 9.95 -15.09 -0.63
N ALA A 3 11.28 -15.09 -0.66
CA ALA A 3 12.10 -15.02 0.55
C ALA A 3 12.31 -13.59 1.05
N LYS A 4 12.16 -12.60 0.17
CA LYS A 4 12.33 -11.17 0.48
C LYS A 4 11.15 -10.32 0.00
N PRO A 5 9.96 -10.47 0.61
CA PRO A 5 8.81 -9.65 0.27
C PRO A 5 9.05 -8.18 0.63
N ALA A 6 8.50 -7.25 -0.17
CA ALA A 6 8.43 -5.84 0.16
C ALA A 6 6.98 -5.46 0.52
N LEU A 7 6.80 -4.68 1.59
CA LEU A 7 5.51 -4.11 1.98
C LEU A 7 5.32 -2.75 1.30
N ILE A 8 4.22 -2.59 0.58
CA ILE A 8 3.79 -1.34 -0.02
C ILE A 8 2.53 -0.87 0.72
N VAL A 9 2.68 0.13 1.57
CA VAL A 9 1.57 0.76 2.31
C VAL A 9 1.03 1.89 1.47
N VAL A 10 -0.05 1.60 0.73
CA VAL A 10 -0.61 2.51 -0.27
C VAL A 10 -1.55 3.51 0.40
N ASP A 11 -1.17 4.77 0.40
CA ASP A 11 -1.99 5.93 0.75
C ASP A 11 -2.74 5.82 2.10
N VAL A 12 -2.15 5.15 3.10
CA VAL A 12 -2.66 5.19 4.48
C VAL A 12 -2.21 6.50 5.11
N VAL A 13 -2.82 7.57 4.62
CA VAL A 13 -2.56 8.96 4.99
C VAL A 13 -3.85 9.60 5.52
N ASN A 14 -3.74 10.68 6.28
CA ASN A 14 -4.89 11.33 6.92
C ASN A 14 -6.02 11.65 5.94
N GLY A 15 -5.69 12.01 4.69
CA GLY A 15 -6.69 12.29 3.65
C GLY A 15 -7.60 11.11 3.30
N PHE A 16 -7.18 9.88 3.60
CA PHE A 16 -7.98 8.67 3.34
C PHE A 16 -8.45 7.97 4.62
N THR A 17 -7.81 8.20 5.77
CA THR A 17 -8.17 7.58 7.05
C THR A 17 -9.06 8.45 7.93
N ASP A 18 -9.05 9.77 7.71
CA ASP A 18 -9.84 10.73 8.49
C ASP A 18 -11.18 11.03 7.78
N PRO A 19 -12.34 10.73 8.41
CA PRO A 19 -13.66 10.97 7.82
C PRO A 19 -13.99 12.45 7.60
N ASP A 20 -13.25 13.39 8.21
CA ASP A 20 -13.41 14.82 7.96
C ASP A 20 -12.86 15.25 6.59
N CYS A 21 -12.04 14.42 5.94
CA CYS A 21 -11.62 14.62 4.56
C CYS A 21 -12.66 14.07 3.58
N ALA A 22 -12.92 14.80 2.50
CA ALA A 22 -13.84 14.35 1.44
C ALA A 22 -13.44 13.03 0.76
N LEU A 23 -12.17 12.62 0.88
CA LEU A 23 -11.64 11.34 0.40
C LEU A 23 -11.64 10.27 1.50
N GLY A 24 -11.80 10.65 2.75
CA GLY A 24 -11.58 9.82 3.90
C GLY A 24 -12.74 8.90 4.24
N THR A 25 -12.43 7.88 5.01
CA THR A 25 -13.37 6.97 5.63
C THR A 25 -12.83 6.50 6.97
N ALA A 26 -13.70 6.33 7.97
CA ALA A 26 -13.29 5.72 9.22
C ALA A 26 -12.92 4.24 8.99
N CYS A 27 -11.66 3.90 9.16
CA CYS A 27 -11.15 2.54 8.91
C CYS A 27 -10.08 2.11 9.95
N PRO A 28 -10.37 2.21 11.26
CA PRO A 28 -9.39 1.91 12.30
C PRO A 28 -8.87 0.47 12.23
N GLU A 29 -9.68 -0.47 11.77
CA GLU A 29 -9.28 -1.87 11.59
C GLU A 29 -8.20 -2.00 10.51
N VAL A 30 -8.34 -1.28 9.39
CA VAL A 30 -7.34 -1.25 8.31
C VAL A 30 -6.02 -0.67 8.80
N VAL A 31 -6.08 0.45 9.56
CA VAL A 31 -4.89 1.08 10.14
C VAL A 31 -4.20 0.11 11.12
N SER A 32 -4.98 -0.54 11.99
CA SER A 32 -4.46 -1.54 12.95
C SER A 32 -3.82 -2.74 12.25
N ALA A 33 -4.42 -3.25 11.18
CA ALA A 33 -3.87 -4.35 10.38
C ALA A 33 -2.55 -3.95 9.70
N ASN A 34 -2.48 -2.74 9.15
CA ASN A 34 -1.23 -2.20 8.59
C ASN A 34 -0.14 -2.05 9.65
N LYS A 35 -0.49 -1.58 10.86
CA LYS A 35 0.45 -1.47 11.97
C LYS A 35 1.04 -2.84 12.34
N ALA A 36 0.21 -3.88 12.43
CA ALA A 36 0.67 -5.23 12.72
C ALA A 36 1.65 -5.76 11.66
N LEU A 37 1.39 -5.49 10.37
CA LEU A 37 2.31 -5.85 9.28
C LEU A 37 3.62 -5.07 9.36
N LEU A 38 3.55 -3.77 9.61
CA LEU A 38 4.74 -2.93 9.77
C LEU A 38 5.64 -3.44 10.90
N ASP A 39 5.07 -3.82 12.04
CA ASP A 39 5.82 -4.34 13.17
C ASP A 39 6.53 -5.64 12.80
N GLU A 40 5.88 -6.54 12.05
CA GLU A 40 6.48 -7.79 11.60
C GLU A 40 7.56 -7.57 10.54
N PHE A 41 7.34 -6.71 9.54
CA PHE A 41 8.33 -6.36 8.52
C PHE A 41 9.58 -5.70 9.14
N ARG A 42 9.36 -4.79 10.11
CA ARG A 42 10.43 -4.14 10.86
C ARG A 42 11.22 -5.13 11.70
N ARG A 43 10.55 -6.10 12.34
CA ARG A 43 11.19 -7.16 13.12
C ARG A 43 12.14 -8.02 12.27
N GLN A 44 11.79 -8.25 11.01
CA GLN A 44 12.56 -9.06 10.08
C GLN A 44 13.51 -8.25 9.18
N ASN A 45 13.56 -6.93 9.34
CA ASN A 45 14.33 -6.02 8.47
C ASN A 45 13.97 -6.17 6.99
N LEU A 46 12.71 -6.43 6.68
CA LEU A 46 12.19 -6.51 5.31
C LEU A 46 11.89 -5.11 4.76
N PRO A 47 11.97 -4.93 3.43
CA PRO A 47 11.71 -3.63 2.79
C PRO A 47 10.28 -3.13 3.03
N ILE A 48 10.15 -1.84 3.35
CA ILE A 48 8.87 -1.15 3.55
C ILE A 48 8.88 0.14 2.73
N PHE A 49 7.80 0.38 2.00
CA PHE A 49 7.56 1.58 1.22
C PHE A 49 6.18 2.14 1.55
N PHE A 50 6.11 3.44 1.78
CA PHE A 50 4.86 4.17 1.91
C PHE A 50 4.60 4.97 0.66
N THR A 51 3.33 5.23 0.34
CA THR A 51 2.98 6.16 -0.71
C THR A 51 2.02 7.24 -0.22
N SER A 52 2.04 8.38 -0.88
CA SER A 52 1.07 9.45 -0.70
C SER A 52 0.81 10.13 -2.04
N VAL A 53 -0.46 10.42 -2.33
CA VAL A 53 -0.84 11.24 -3.48
C VAL A 53 -0.63 12.70 -3.13
N VAL A 54 0.23 13.39 -3.92
CA VAL A 54 0.55 14.81 -3.70
C VAL A 54 0.55 15.56 -5.03
N TYR A 55 -0.12 16.70 -5.09
CA TYR A 55 -0.17 17.57 -6.28
C TYR A 55 0.51 18.90 -6.03
N HIS A 56 1.65 19.14 -6.70
CA HIS A 56 2.45 20.36 -6.57
C HIS A 56 1.98 21.48 -7.49
N ASN A 57 1.27 21.14 -8.58
CA ASN A 57 0.75 22.11 -9.55
C ASN A 57 -0.55 21.62 -10.20
N LYS A 58 -1.17 22.46 -11.02
CA LYS A 58 -2.47 22.18 -11.64
C LYS A 58 -2.41 21.23 -12.82
N GLU A 59 -1.27 21.09 -13.42
CA GLU A 59 -1.05 20.27 -14.61
C GLU A 59 -0.91 18.79 -14.26
N GLN A 60 -0.44 18.49 -13.05
CA GLN A 60 -0.28 17.11 -12.56
C GLN A 60 -1.63 16.39 -12.49
N ALA A 61 -1.73 15.26 -13.21
CA ALA A 61 -2.90 14.39 -13.24
C ALA A 61 -4.23 15.13 -13.44
N SER A 62 -4.24 16.16 -14.31
CA SER A 62 -5.39 17.06 -14.48
C SER A 62 -6.69 16.32 -14.81
N VAL A 63 -6.64 15.28 -15.67
CA VAL A 63 -7.81 14.47 -16.03
C VAL A 63 -8.32 13.68 -14.82
N PHE A 64 -7.42 13.10 -14.02
CA PHE A 64 -7.80 12.36 -12.82
C PHE A 64 -8.46 13.28 -11.78
N ARG A 65 -7.89 14.46 -11.56
CA ARG A 65 -8.43 15.49 -10.64
C ARG A 65 -9.76 16.07 -11.13
N GLN A 66 -9.96 16.24 -12.44
CA GLN A 66 -11.25 16.60 -13.03
C GLN A 66 -12.31 15.51 -12.77
N LYS A 67 -11.94 14.23 -12.89
CA LYS A 67 -12.84 13.11 -12.62
C LYS A 67 -13.19 12.99 -11.14
N LEU A 68 -12.25 13.28 -10.25
CA LEU A 68 -12.40 13.21 -8.80
C LEU A 68 -11.92 14.51 -8.13
N PRO A 69 -12.76 15.56 -8.12
CA PRO A 69 -12.36 16.88 -7.58
C PRO A 69 -11.94 16.90 -6.12
N ALA A 70 -12.39 15.93 -5.32
CA ALA A 70 -11.96 15.78 -3.94
C ALA A 70 -10.44 15.64 -3.78
N LEU A 71 -9.72 15.18 -4.83
CA LEU A 71 -8.25 15.10 -4.84
C LEU A 71 -7.55 16.47 -4.69
N GLU A 72 -8.25 17.58 -4.91
CA GLU A 72 -7.68 18.95 -4.80
C GLU A 72 -7.20 19.31 -3.38
N CYS A 73 -7.60 18.56 -2.35
CA CYS A 73 -7.12 18.76 -0.99
C CYS A 73 -5.69 18.22 -0.76
N LEU A 74 -5.19 17.34 -1.64
CA LEU A 74 -3.90 16.66 -1.50
C LEU A 74 -2.74 17.53 -2.02
N LYS A 75 -2.49 18.64 -1.31
CA LYS A 75 -1.42 19.60 -1.62
C LYS A 75 -0.18 19.31 -0.78
N PRO A 76 1.02 19.71 -1.24
CA PRO A 76 2.23 19.68 -0.43
C PRO A 76 2.00 20.32 0.95
N ASP A 77 2.62 19.75 1.96
CA ASP A 77 2.57 20.23 3.35
C ASP A 77 1.18 20.23 4.00
N SER A 78 0.12 19.84 3.30
CA SER A 78 -1.20 19.72 3.92
C SER A 78 -1.21 18.58 4.94
N HIS A 79 -2.11 18.68 5.92
CA HIS A 79 -2.37 17.59 6.86
C HIS A 79 -2.77 16.29 6.17
N TRP A 80 -3.48 16.42 5.04
CA TRP A 80 -4.10 15.29 4.33
C TRP A 80 -3.11 14.35 3.63
N VAL A 81 -1.91 14.82 3.29
CA VAL A 81 -0.89 13.99 2.62
C VAL A 81 0.06 13.29 3.60
N LYS A 82 -0.07 13.58 4.90
CA LYS A 82 0.76 12.98 5.94
C LYS A 82 0.30 11.56 6.25
N VAL A 83 1.25 10.65 6.38
CA VAL A 83 0.98 9.27 6.81
C VAL A 83 0.23 9.27 8.14
N ASP A 84 -0.75 8.39 8.27
CA ASP A 84 -1.52 8.25 9.52
C ASP A 84 -0.55 8.04 10.70
N PRO A 85 -0.63 8.87 11.75
CA PRO A 85 0.34 8.84 12.84
C PRO A 85 0.37 7.52 13.61
N LEU A 86 -0.72 6.74 13.58
CA LEU A 86 -0.77 5.43 14.23
C LEU A 86 0.17 4.40 13.58
N LEU A 87 0.61 4.61 12.34
CA LEU A 87 1.57 3.75 11.65
C LEU A 87 3.02 4.00 12.08
N GLU A 88 3.29 5.12 12.75
CA GLU A 88 4.63 5.47 13.27
C GLU A 88 5.72 5.29 12.19
N ARG A 89 5.50 5.86 10.98
CA ARG A 89 6.48 5.76 9.89
C ARG A 89 7.86 6.26 10.35
N ARG A 90 8.88 5.47 10.10
CA ARG A 90 10.27 5.84 10.39
C ARG A 90 10.86 6.67 9.25
N GLU A 91 11.78 7.58 9.53
CA GLU A 91 12.46 8.38 8.50
C GLU A 91 13.23 7.53 7.49
N SER A 92 13.73 6.38 7.93
CA SER A 92 14.43 5.42 7.06
C SER A 92 13.51 4.64 6.11
N GLU A 93 12.20 4.71 6.30
CA GLU A 93 11.21 4.06 5.43
C GLU A 93 10.81 5.04 4.33
N PRO A 94 11.09 4.75 3.03
CA PRO A 94 10.75 5.64 1.94
C PRO A 94 9.27 6.04 1.91
N LEU A 95 9.00 7.31 1.65
CA LEU A 95 7.69 7.84 1.31
C LEU A 95 7.72 8.31 -0.14
N ILE A 96 7.03 7.59 -1.01
CA ILE A 96 6.97 7.87 -2.44
C ILE A 96 5.77 8.78 -2.71
N GLU A 97 6.03 9.97 -3.17
CA GLU A 97 4.98 10.85 -3.68
C GLU A 97 4.58 10.44 -5.09
N LYS A 98 3.29 10.28 -5.30
CA LYS A 98 2.72 9.95 -6.61
C LYS A 98 1.56 10.88 -6.97
N GLN A 99 1.22 10.96 -8.25
CA GLN A 99 0.12 11.78 -8.74
C GLN A 99 -1.04 10.94 -9.31
N TRP A 100 -0.82 9.65 -9.49
CA TRP A 100 -1.75 8.70 -10.11
C TRP A 100 -2.14 7.59 -9.13
N ALA A 101 -3.07 6.74 -9.52
CA ALA A 101 -3.56 5.67 -8.68
C ALA A 101 -2.45 4.65 -8.35
N SER A 102 -1.75 4.14 -9.36
CA SER A 102 -0.68 3.17 -9.15
C SER A 102 0.56 3.79 -8.50
N SER A 103 1.14 3.06 -7.55
CA SER A 103 2.41 3.41 -6.91
C SER A 103 3.62 3.24 -7.84
N PHE A 104 3.47 2.56 -8.96
CA PHE A 104 4.52 2.38 -9.97
C PHE A 104 4.52 3.47 -11.04
N PHE A 105 3.33 4.02 -11.36
CA PHE A 105 3.20 4.91 -12.49
C PHE A 105 3.86 6.26 -12.23
N ALA A 106 4.85 6.61 -13.04
CA ALA A 106 5.63 7.85 -12.96
C ALA A 106 6.31 8.07 -11.60
N THR A 107 6.76 6.98 -10.96
CA THR A 107 7.57 6.98 -9.73
C THR A 107 8.82 6.13 -9.93
N ASP A 108 9.71 6.10 -8.95
CA ASP A 108 10.91 5.27 -8.92
C ASP A 108 10.75 3.98 -8.10
N LEU A 109 9.51 3.59 -7.75
CA LEU A 109 9.24 2.40 -6.92
C LEU A 109 9.87 1.13 -7.52
N ALA A 110 9.78 0.94 -8.84
CA ALA A 110 10.34 -0.24 -9.50
C ALA A 110 11.86 -0.33 -9.31
N ASP A 111 12.58 0.79 -9.45
CA ASP A 111 14.02 0.86 -9.25
C ASP A 111 14.40 0.63 -7.78
N GLN A 112 13.65 1.18 -6.84
CA GLN A 112 13.86 0.97 -5.41
C GLN A 112 13.64 -0.50 -5.00
N LEU A 113 12.59 -1.15 -5.52
CA LEU A 113 12.33 -2.58 -5.30
C LEU A 113 13.45 -3.46 -5.86
N ALA A 114 13.90 -3.18 -7.08
CA ALA A 114 15.03 -3.88 -7.68
C ALA A 114 16.32 -3.65 -6.87
N GLY A 115 16.58 -2.41 -6.45
CA GLY A 115 17.73 -2.04 -5.65
C GLY A 115 17.80 -2.71 -4.28
N CYS A 116 16.67 -2.96 -3.66
CA CYS A 116 16.63 -3.71 -2.39
C CYS A 116 16.52 -5.23 -2.59
N GLY A 117 16.38 -5.71 -3.82
CA GLY A 117 16.30 -7.16 -4.15
C GLY A 117 14.98 -7.79 -3.68
N ALA A 118 13.89 -7.04 -3.70
CA ALA A 118 12.56 -7.58 -3.41
C ALA A 118 12.18 -8.64 -4.46
N ASP A 119 11.55 -9.74 -4.02
CA ASP A 119 11.16 -10.87 -4.88
C ASP A 119 9.64 -11.10 -4.93
N SER A 120 8.90 -10.41 -4.11
CA SER A 120 7.43 -10.42 -4.06
C SER A 120 6.92 -9.18 -3.35
N LEU A 121 5.64 -8.87 -3.49
CA LEU A 121 5.02 -7.68 -2.91
C LEU A 121 3.89 -8.06 -1.96
N VAL A 122 3.78 -7.35 -0.86
CA VAL A 122 2.59 -7.28 -0.03
C VAL A 122 2.01 -5.88 -0.22
N VAL A 123 0.86 -5.79 -0.87
CA VAL A 123 0.19 -4.51 -1.18
C VAL A 123 -0.99 -4.32 -0.24
N THR A 124 -1.00 -3.19 0.48
CA THR A 124 -2.00 -2.85 1.50
C THR A 124 -2.48 -1.41 1.33
N GLY A 125 -3.48 -1.01 2.07
CA GLY A 125 -3.88 0.40 2.22
C GLY A 125 -5.19 0.77 1.54
N LEU A 126 -5.26 1.98 0.98
CA LEU A 126 -6.48 2.65 0.54
C LEU A 126 -6.35 3.21 -0.89
N THR A 127 -7.40 3.21 -1.71
CA THR A 127 -8.61 2.39 -1.49
C THR A 127 -8.48 1.10 -2.29
N THR A 128 -9.14 0.05 -1.85
CA THR A 128 -9.03 -1.28 -2.48
C THR A 128 -9.33 -1.24 -3.98
N SER A 129 -10.41 -0.58 -4.39
CA SER A 129 -10.82 -0.44 -5.79
C SER A 129 -9.97 0.55 -6.60
N GLY A 130 -9.21 1.39 -5.93
CA GLY A 130 -8.42 2.48 -6.52
C GLY A 130 -6.93 2.19 -6.53
N CYS A 131 -6.21 2.86 -5.62
CA CYS A 131 -4.76 2.84 -5.59
C CYS A 131 -4.17 1.46 -5.26
N VAL A 132 -4.80 0.69 -4.37
CA VAL A 132 -4.38 -0.68 -4.05
C VAL A 132 -4.49 -1.56 -5.30
N ARG A 133 -5.68 -1.57 -5.95
CA ARG A 133 -5.90 -2.33 -7.18
C ARG A 133 -4.91 -1.95 -8.27
N ALA A 134 -4.72 -0.65 -8.54
CA ALA A 134 -3.82 -0.19 -9.57
C ALA A 134 -2.36 -0.61 -9.29
N THR A 135 -1.92 -0.50 -8.04
CA THR A 135 -0.58 -0.90 -7.62
C THR A 135 -0.38 -2.42 -7.72
N ALA A 136 -1.38 -3.22 -7.35
CA ALA A 136 -1.30 -4.67 -7.45
C ALA A 136 -1.19 -5.15 -8.90
N VAL A 137 -2.01 -4.57 -9.80
CA VAL A 137 -1.98 -4.89 -11.24
C VAL A 137 -0.61 -4.53 -11.83
N ASP A 138 -0.09 -3.34 -11.53
CA ASP A 138 1.23 -2.93 -12.03
C ASP A 138 2.35 -3.77 -11.40
N GLY A 139 2.25 -4.14 -10.13
CA GLY A 139 3.20 -5.05 -9.49
C GLY A 139 3.31 -6.38 -10.23
N LEU A 140 2.17 -6.97 -10.62
CA LEU A 140 2.15 -8.16 -11.47
C LEU A 140 2.77 -7.89 -12.84
N GLN A 141 2.49 -6.75 -13.47
CA GLN A 141 3.05 -6.36 -14.78
C GLN A 141 4.57 -6.11 -14.72
N HIS A 142 5.09 -5.75 -13.55
CA HIS A 142 6.52 -5.72 -13.25
C HIS A 142 7.09 -7.10 -12.85
N ASN A 143 6.30 -8.16 -13.04
CA ASN A 143 6.67 -9.56 -12.79
C ASN A 143 6.93 -9.90 -11.31
N TYR A 144 6.26 -9.23 -10.39
CA TYR A 144 6.25 -9.58 -8.97
C TYR A 144 5.02 -10.45 -8.63
N PRO A 145 5.19 -11.55 -7.89
CA PRO A 145 4.07 -12.16 -7.15
C PRO A 145 3.52 -11.15 -6.14
N VAL A 146 2.20 -10.93 -6.16
CA VAL A 146 1.54 -9.95 -5.30
C VAL A 146 0.61 -10.65 -4.31
N LEU A 147 0.71 -10.28 -3.04
CA LEU A 147 -0.18 -10.71 -1.97
C LEU A 147 -0.96 -9.50 -1.44
N ILE A 148 -2.23 -9.71 -1.15
CA ILE A 148 -3.11 -8.68 -0.59
C ILE A 148 -3.75 -9.23 0.68
N PRO A 149 -3.31 -8.80 1.88
CA PRO A 149 -3.99 -9.13 3.13
C PRO A 149 -5.28 -8.31 3.22
N ARG A 150 -6.42 -8.99 3.10
CA ARG A 150 -7.72 -8.34 2.94
C ARG A 150 -8.07 -7.35 4.06
N GLU A 151 -7.69 -7.66 5.30
CA GLU A 151 -7.99 -6.82 6.47
C GLU A 151 -7.11 -5.55 6.51
N ALA A 152 -5.98 -5.53 5.79
CA ALA A 152 -5.11 -4.37 5.69
C ALA A 152 -5.44 -3.47 4.48
N CYS A 153 -6.54 -3.76 3.77
CA CYS A 153 -7.08 -2.94 2.69
C CYS A 153 -8.49 -2.47 3.04
N GLY A 154 -8.87 -1.29 2.55
CA GLY A 154 -10.19 -0.73 2.80
C GLY A 154 -10.73 0.08 1.62
N ASP A 155 -12.04 0.28 1.65
CA ASP A 155 -12.74 1.15 0.71
C ASP A 155 -13.92 1.84 1.40
N ARG A 156 -14.52 2.85 0.77
CA ARG A 156 -15.69 3.57 1.31
C ARG A 156 -16.96 2.75 1.23
N ASP A 157 -17.03 1.84 0.26
CA ASP A 157 -18.18 0.96 0.00
C ASP A 157 -17.71 -0.50 0.10
N LEU A 158 -18.34 -1.26 1.00
CA LEU A 158 -18.00 -2.66 1.23
C LEU A 158 -18.24 -3.54 -0.01
N ALA A 159 -19.28 -3.27 -0.79
CA ALA A 159 -19.55 -4.05 -2.01
C ALA A 159 -18.47 -3.81 -3.07
N VAL A 160 -17.98 -2.58 -3.19
CA VAL A 160 -16.87 -2.21 -4.08
C VAL A 160 -15.56 -2.84 -3.60
N HIS A 161 -15.31 -2.85 -2.29
CA HIS A 161 -14.17 -3.52 -1.67
C HIS A 161 -14.15 -5.01 -2.01
N GLU A 162 -15.23 -5.73 -1.71
CA GLU A 162 -15.33 -7.18 -1.93
C GLU A 162 -15.24 -7.54 -3.42
N ALA A 163 -15.88 -6.79 -4.30
CA ALA A 163 -15.80 -7.00 -5.75
C ALA A 163 -14.36 -6.79 -6.25
N SER A 164 -13.65 -5.80 -5.72
CA SER A 164 -12.25 -5.54 -6.10
C SER A 164 -11.31 -6.63 -5.61
N LEU A 165 -11.48 -7.11 -4.38
CA LEU A 165 -10.70 -8.24 -3.86
C LEU A 165 -10.96 -9.52 -4.65
N TYR A 166 -12.22 -9.81 -4.99
CA TYR A 166 -12.57 -10.97 -5.82
C TYR A 166 -11.88 -10.93 -7.20
N ASP A 167 -11.92 -9.77 -7.86
CA ASP A 167 -11.29 -9.61 -9.17
C ASP A 167 -9.76 -9.65 -9.11
N LEU A 168 -9.17 -9.12 -8.05
CA LEU A 168 -7.74 -9.19 -7.80
C LEU A 168 -7.28 -10.63 -7.57
N ASP A 169 -7.99 -11.39 -6.74
CA ASP A 169 -7.70 -12.79 -6.44
C ASP A 169 -7.82 -13.69 -7.68
N ALA A 170 -8.81 -13.40 -8.51
CA ALA A 170 -9.06 -14.17 -9.72
C ALA A 170 -7.95 -14.05 -10.78
N LYS A 171 -7.14 -12.94 -10.79
CA LYS A 171 -6.29 -12.62 -11.96
C LYS A 171 -4.93 -12.02 -11.63
N TYR A 172 -4.79 -11.28 -10.54
CA TYR A 172 -3.64 -10.35 -10.39
C TYR A 172 -2.84 -10.55 -9.12
N ALA A 173 -3.42 -11.14 -8.07
CA ALA A 173 -2.78 -11.26 -6.77
C ALA A 173 -3.35 -12.44 -6.00
N ASP A 174 -2.66 -12.90 -4.97
CA ASP A 174 -3.21 -13.81 -3.97
C ASP A 174 -3.84 -12.98 -2.84
N VAL A 175 -5.17 -12.99 -2.70
CA VAL A 175 -5.87 -12.36 -1.58
C VAL A 175 -5.93 -13.34 -0.42
N ILE A 176 -5.32 -12.97 0.69
CA ILE A 176 -5.18 -13.85 1.85
C ILE A 176 -5.62 -13.15 3.13
N SER A 177 -5.81 -13.90 4.21
CA SER A 177 -6.05 -13.30 5.52
C SER A 177 -4.77 -12.68 6.09
N LEU A 178 -4.91 -11.64 6.92
CA LEU A 178 -3.80 -11.05 7.67
C LEU A 178 -3.09 -12.12 8.51
N SER A 179 -3.86 -12.99 9.18
CA SER A 179 -3.33 -14.06 10.03
C SER A 179 -2.46 -15.04 9.24
N ASP A 180 -2.89 -15.46 8.05
CA ASP A 180 -2.12 -16.38 7.19
C ASP A 180 -0.84 -15.71 6.69
N LEU A 181 -0.89 -14.41 6.35
CA LEU A 181 0.30 -13.67 5.95
C LEU A 181 1.31 -13.58 7.09
N LEU A 182 0.87 -13.23 8.30
CA LEU A 182 1.74 -13.15 9.47
C LEU A 182 2.42 -14.50 9.78
N VAL A 183 1.68 -15.61 9.67
CA VAL A 183 2.27 -16.97 9.81
C VAL A 183 3.33 -17.23 8.74
N ARG A 184 3.06 -16.86 7.48
CA ARG A 184 4.05 -17.02 6.39
C ARG A 184 5.29 -16.16 6.61
N LEU A 185 5.12 -14.92 7.06
CA LEU A 185 6.25 -14.03 7.40
C LEU A 185 7.07 -14.58 8.54
N CYS A 186 6.45 -15.04 9.63
CA CYS A 186 7.16 -15.64 10.75
C CYS A 186 8.03 -16.82 10.30
N SER A 187 7.58 -17.62 9.33
CA SER A 187 8.33 -18.79 8.83
C SER A 187 9.59 -18.42 8.03
N LEU A 188 9.67 -17.22 7.45
CA LEU A 188 10.87 -16.73 6.76
C LEU A 188 12.05 -16.59 7.72
N GLY A 189 11.81 -16.08 8.95
CA GLY A 189 12.83 -15.86 9.96
C GLY A 189 13.45 -17.16 10.53
N TYR A 190 12.79 -18.30 10.41
CA TYR A 190 13.30 -19.57 10.90
C TYR A 190 14.22 -20.31 9.89
N GLY A 191 14.23 -19.88 8.62
CA GLY A 191 15.02 -20.54 7.56
C GLY A 191 16.52 -20.25 7.62
N GLU A 192 16.95 -19.16 8.27
CA GLU A 192 18.37 -18.78 8.33
C GLU A 192 19.15 -19.42 9.49
N SER A 193 18.47 -19.95 10.51
CA SER A 193 19.12 -20.53 11.70
C SER A 193 19.55 -21.99 11.53
N THR A 194 19.32 -22.63 10.39
CA THR A 194 19.60 -24.06 10.20
C THR A 194 20.77 -24.36 9.24
N LYS A 195 21.56 -23.34 8.87
CA LYS A 195 22.80 -23.53 8.08
C LYS A 195 23.97 -22.95 8.87
N GLN A 196 24.37 -23.65 9.93
CA GLN A 196 25.71 -23.60 10.52
C GLN A 196 26.27 -25.03 10.61
#